data_9ef87b235a86e6953abc4b4a1498676e
#
_entry.id   9ef87b235a86e6953abc4b4a1498676e
#
_cell.length_a   1.000
_cell.length_b   1.000
_cell.length_c   1.000
_cell.angle_alpha   90.00
_cell.angle_beta   90.00
_cell.angle_gamma   90.00
#
_symmetry.space_group_name_H-M   'P 1'
#
loop_
_entity.id
_entity.type
_entity.pdbx_description
1 polymer ?
#
loop_
_entity_poly.entity_id
_entity_poly.type
_entity_poly.pdbx_seq_one_letter_code
_entity_poly.pdbx_strand_id
1 'polypeptide(L)'
;MSRLVFTGASVVVGDGSVLADTTVVIDGDRIASVGPDAAGPGPTGSVRPDDRVVALAGRTVMPGMVNCHFHATYHNLGSQPAPFGLEEPMALQVVRAVRNLERLLLAGFTSAVSAGAPFAIDASMKTAIDRRLVAGPRLVPCSRDISTTGHAGDRSFPSHWEVGALGAIRRSDGPDEFRRSVRLEVKEGAEMIKVFVTGGHGTVGPREQTEVTKGELEAAIEAAHQRGARVRGHIANKEALLMALDLGIDIVDHGDGMDEECIGRLLATDTPVVPSMLFPARFLASMGGASLGFTDDMHHDIEAMAAILPLANEAGVRLVLGDDFGALNFPHGPYADELAYYVDEVGIPSIDVLTWATKHGAEVFGMGEELGTVTTGKLADLLVIDGDPVADVHVLQDPDAMLAILQGGRLVTDRLPVDAEDPHR
;
A
#
# COMPACT_ATOMS: atom_id res chain seq x y z
N MET A 1 7.94 23.35 19.96
CA MET A 1 8.42 23.55 18.58
C MET A 1 7.62 24.69 17.99
N SER A 2 8.21 25.52 17.12
CA SER A 2 7.48 26.51 16.34
C SER A 2 6.44 25.79 15.47
N ARG A 3 5.27 26.39 15.27
CA ARG A 3 4.27 25.88 14.33
C ARG A 3 4.79 26.06 12.91
N LEU A 4 4.32 25.18 12.00
CA LEU A 4 4.55 25.33 10.58
C LEU A 4 3.23 25.78 9.93
N VAL A 5 3.29 26.85 9.15
CA VAL A 5 2.12 27.47 8.52
C VAL A 5 2.35 27.56 7.01
N PHE A 6 1.56 26.79 6.26
CA PHE A 6 1.52 26.84 4.81
C PHE A 6 0.41 27.79 4.36
N THR A 7 0.71 28.77 3.51
CA THR A 7 -0.25 29.77 3.04
C THR A 7 -0.39 29.74 1.54
N GLY A 8 -1.62 29.96 1.02
CA GLY A 8 -1.89 30.10 -0.41
C GLY A 8 -1.76 28.81 -1.21
N ALA A 9 -1.84 27.65 -0.54
CA ALA A 9 -1.72 26.36 -1.19
C ALA A 9 -3.02 25.92 -1.90
N SER A 10 -2.90 25.12 -2.96
CA SER A 10 -3.94 24.17 -3.33
C SER A 10 -3.89 23.01 -2.34
N VAL A 11 -5.03 22.61 -1.78
CA VAL A 11 -5.09 21.49 -0.82
C VAL A 11 -5.94 20.37 -1.39
N VAL A 12 -5.31 19.25 -1.76
CA VAL A 12 -6.01 18.01 -2.02
C VAL A 12 -6.39 17.42 -0.66
N VAL A 13 -7.69 17.43 -0.35
CA VAL A 13 -8.14 17.01 0.99
C VAL A 13 -7.90 15.52 1.22
N GLY A 14 -7.98 14.70 0.18
CA GLY A 14 -7.83 13.24 0.20
C GLY A 14 -9.17 12.49 0.15
N ASP A 15 -10.29 13.21 0.15
CA ASP A 15 -11.66 12.67 0.09
C ASP A 15 -12.36 12.94 -1.26
N GLY A 16 -11.59 13.26 -2.28
CA GLY A 16 -12.09 13.65 -3.60
C GLY A 16 -12.29 15.15 -3.76
N SER A 17 -12.07 15.96 -2.73
CA SER A 17 -12.20 17.42 -2.79
C SER A 17 -10.85 18.14 -2.82
N VAL A 18 -10.88 19.37 -3.41
CA VAL A 18 -9.73 20.28 -3.50
C VAL A 18 -10.14 21.66 -2.99
N LEU A 19 -9.32 22.26 -2.14
CA LEU A 19 -9.47 23.61 -1.64
C LEU A 19 -8.41 24.52 -2.25
N ALA A 20 -8.82 25.60 -2.89
CA ALA A 20 -7.90 26.59 -3.47
C ALA A 20 -7.53 27.66 -2.44
N ASP A 21 -6.35 28.28 -2.61
CA ASP A 21 -5.85 29.40 -1.81
C ASP A 21 -6.03 29.19 -0.29
N THR A 22 -5.58 28.04 0.18
CA THR A 22 -5.87 27.57 1.54
C THR A 22 -4.64 27.64 2.41
N THR A 23 -4.87 27.99 3.68
CA THR A 23 -3.86 27.95 4.75
C THR A 23 -4.00 26.64 5.53
N VAL A 24 -2.85 25.98 5.80
CA VAL A 24 -2.75 24.80 6.66
C VAL A 24 -1.79 25.11 7.80
N VAL A 25 -2.26 24.99 9.04
CA VAL A 25 -1.45 25.21 10.25
C VAL A 25 -1.16 23.87 10.92
N ILE A 26 0.12 23.59 11.15
CA ILE A 26 0.59 22.41 11.87
C ILE A 26 1.14 22.84 13.23
N ASP A 27 0.61 22.25 14.31
CA ASP A 27 1.08 22.47 15.69
C ASP A 27 1.40 21.12 16.35
N GLY A 28 2.66 20.90 16.66
CA GLY A 28 3.15 19.61 17.13
C GLY A 28 3.03 18.51 16.05
N ASP A 29 2.29 17.48 16.34
CA ASP A 29 2.09 16.34 15.44
C ASP A 29 0.76 16.39 14.65
N ARG A 30 -0.04 17.48 14.82
CA ARG A 30 -1.39 17.57 14.28
C ARG A 30 -1.62 18.78 13.37
N ILE A 31 -2.60 18.64 12.50
CA ILE A 31 -3.18 19.74 11.74
C ILE A 31 -4.08 20.54 12.68
N ALA A 32 -3.65 21.73 13.01
CA ALA A 32 -4.35 22.61 13.96
C ALA A 32 -5.53 23.35 13.32
N SER A 33 -5.39 23.75 12.05
CA SER A 33 -6.46 24.39 11.27
C SER A 33 -6.22 24.29 9.77
N VAL A 34 -7.33 24.30 8.99
CA VAL A 34 -7.34 24.30 7.52
C VAL A 34 -8.42 25.27 7.04
N GLY A 35 -8.12 26.13 6.09
CA GLY A 35 -9.07 27.05 5.46
C GLY A 35 -8.44 28.37 5.01
N PRO A 36 -9.16 29.22 4.28
CA PRO A 36 -8.63 30.49 3.76
C PRO A 36 -8.22 31.45 4.90
N ASP A 37 -8.96 31.43 6.02
CA ASP A 37 -8.72 32.26 7.20
C ASP A 37 -8.05 31.51 8.35
N ALA A 38 -7.46 30.35 8.10
CA ALA A 38 -6.88 29.49 9.14
C ALA A 38 -5.71 30.19 9.89
N ALA A 39 -5.05 31.18 9.29
CA ALA A 39 -4.05 32.04 9.92
C ALA A 39 -4.63 33.36 10.46
N GLY A 40 -5.96 33.59 10.37
CA GLY A 40 -6.63 34.81 10.84
C GLY A 40 -6.74 34.93 12.36
N PRO A 41 -7.28 36.04 12.86
CA PRO A 41 -7.37 36.31 14.30
C PRO A 41 -8.33 35.30 14.97
N GLY A 42 -7.76 34.42 15.81
CA GLY A 42 -8.49 33.41 16.57
C GLY A 42 -7.54 32.58 17.45
N PRO A 43 -8.06 31.82 18.42
CA PRO A 43 -7.19 31.11 19.36
C PRO A 43 -6.27 30.07 18.71
N THR A 44 -6.61 29.59 17.51
CA THR A 44 -5.80 28.61 16.76
C THR A 44 -5.20 29.17 15.47
N GLY A 45 -5.70 30.32 14.96
CA GLY A 45 -5.45 30.79 13.60
C GLY A 45 -4.40 31.90 13.44
N SER A 46 -4.17 32.77 14.42
CA SER A 46 -3.23 33.88 14.25
C SER A 46 -1.78 33.39 14.10
N VAL A 47 -1.08 33.86 13.05
CA VAL A 47 0.37 33.68 12.91
C VAL A 47 1.08 34.27 14.14
N ARG A 48 1.95 33.48 14.77
CA ARG A 48 2.75 33.87 15.93
C ARG A 48 4.14 34.31 15.47
N PRO A 49 4.84 35.14 16.23
CA PRO A 49 6.18 35.61 15.85
C PRO A 49 7.22 34.51 15.66
N ASP A 50 7.01 33.35 16.28
CA ASP A 50 7.89 32.17 16.23
C ASP A 50 7.41 31.08 15.23
N ASP A 51 6.33 31.36 14.49
CA ASP A 51 5.86 30.42 13.44
C ASP A 51 6.79 30.46 12.22
N ARG A 52 7.06 29.25 11.66
CA ARG A 52 7.65 29.15 10.33
C ARG A 52 6.53 29.25 9.30
N VAL A 53 6.42 30.39 8.64
CA VAL A 53 5.44 30.61 7.57
C VAL A 53 6.09 30.31 6.23
N VAL A 54 5.41 29.55 5.37
CA VAL A 54 5.87 29.21 4.03
C VAL A 54 4.76 29.50 3.02
N ALA A 55 5.04 30.38 2.07
CA ALA A 55 4.13 30.68 0.97
C ALA A 55 4.18 29.56 -0.09
N LEU A 56 3.02 28.96 -0.38
CA LEU A 56 2.89 27.84 -1.30
C LEU A 56 1.99 28.13 -2.50
N ALA A 57 1.90 29.40 -2.91
CA ALA A 57 1.14 29.76 -4.11
C ALA A 57 1.61 28.96 -5.34
N GLY A 58 0.67 28.32 -6.05
CA GLY A 58 0.97 27.45 -7.19
C GLY A 58 1.47 26.04 -6.83
N ARG A 59 1.44 25.66 -5.52
CA ARG A 59 1.87 24.34 -5.00
C ARG A 59 0.72 23.66 -4.31
N THR A 60 0.86 22.35 -4.16
CA THR A 60 -0.17 21.50 -3.55
C THR A 60 0.28 20.96 -2.21
N VAL A 61 -0.63 21.00 -1.22
CA VAL A 61 -0.54 20.23 0.02
C VAL A 61 -1.52 19.07 -0.08
N MET A 62 -1.07 17.86 0.23
CA MET A 62 -1.92 16.66 0.24
C MET A 62 -1.58 15.75 1.41
N PRO A 63 -2.44 14.78 1.77
CA PRO A 63 -2.09 13.77 2.77
C PRO A 63 -0.90 12.94 2.32
N GLY A 64 -0.11 12.43 3.27
CA GLY A 64 0.85 11.38 3.01
C GLY A 64 0.15 10.14 2.45
N MET A 65 0.75 9.51 1.44
CA MET A 65 0.19 8.34 0.76
C MET A 65 0.37 7.07 1.60
N VAL A 66 -0.47 6.09 1.34
CA VAL A 66 -0.44 4.75 1.96
C VAL A 66 -0.28 3.70 0.87
N ASN A 67 0.73 2.86 0.99
CA ASN A 67 0.91 1.69 0.14
C ASN A 67 0.28 0.48 0.83
N CYS A 68 -0.76 -0.09 0.24
CA CYS A 68 -1.52 -1.19 0.85
C CYS A 68 -1.09 -2.59 0.38
N HIS A 69 -0.05 -2.70 -0.49
CA HIS A 69 0.53 -3.98 -0.91
C HIS A 69 2.04 -3.83 -1.09
N PHE A 70 2.76 -3.93 0.01
CA PHE A 70 4.19 -3.66 0.04
C PHE A 70 4.99 -4.84 0.61
N HIS A 71 6.05 -5.25 -0.09
CA HIS A 71 6.96 -6.31 0.32
C HIS A 71 8.35 -5.75 0.62
N ALA A 72 8.60 -5.32 1.86
CA ALA A 72 9.85 -4.66 2.24
C ALA A 72 11.11 -5.50 1.94
N THR A 73 11.00 -6.82 1.99
CA THR A 73 12.13 -7.76 1.81
C THR A 73 12.37 -8.22 0.38
N TYR A 74 11.38 -8.04 -0.51
CA TYR A 74 11.46 -8.57 -1.88
C TYR A 74 12.57 -7.86 -2.68
N HIS A 75 13.30 -8.65 -3.47
CA HIS A 75 14.34 -8.16 -4.34
C HIS A 75 14.62 -9.15 -5.46
N ASN A 76 14.41 -8.71 -6.70
CA ASN A 76 14.64 -9.52 -7.90
C ASN A 76 13.95 -10.88 -7.87
N LEU A 77 12.75 -10.97 -7.29
CA LEU A 77 11.96 -12.19 -7.34
C LEU A 77 11.81 -12.66 -8.78
N GLY A 78 12.00 -13.97 -9.01
CA GLY A 78 11.95 -14.57 -10.33
C GLY A 78 13.23 -14.45 -11.17
N SER A 79 14.28 -13.77 -10.69
CA SER A 79 15.55 -13.65 -11.40
C SER A 79 16.42 -14.90 -11.33
N GLN A 80 16.17 -15.76 -10.36
CA GLN A 80 16.90 -16.99 -10.12
C GLN A 80 15.95 -18.19 -10.22
N PRO A 81 16.43 -19.37 -10.64
CA PRO A 81 15.64 -20.57 -10.54
C PRO A 81 15.41 -21.06 -9.11
N ALA A 82 15.96 -20.36 -8.14
CA ALA A 82 15.79 -20.64 -6.73
C ALA A 82 14.51 -20.04 -6.15
N PRO A 83 13.99 -20.56 -5.03
CA PRO A 83 12.75 -20.09 -4.45
C PRO A 83 12.85 -18.66 -3.95
N PHE A 84 12.25 -17.72 -4.66
CA PHE A 84 11.65 -16.52 -4.11
C PHE A 84 12.56 -15.53 -3.38
N GLY A 85 13.80 -15.31 -3.78
CA GLY A 85 14.67 -14.36 -3.08
C GLY A 85 15.00 -14.76 -1.63
N LEU A 86 14.78 -16.04 -1.30
CA LEU A 86 15.05 -16.64 0.00
C LEU A 86 16.47 -17.20 0.13
N GLU A 87 17.18 -17.20 -0.95
CA GLU A 87 18.58 -17.63 -1.05
C GLU A 87 19.53 -16.72 -0.30
N GLU A 88 19.05 -15.55 0.15
CA GLU A 88 19.86 -14.61 0.87
C GLU A 88 19.71 -14.73 2.39
N PRO A 89 20.82 -14.54 3.13
CA PRO A 89 20.77 -14.57 4.57
C PRO A 89 19.77 -13.56 5.16
N MET A 90 19.04 -13.93 6.21
CA MET A 90 18.06 -13.07 6.90
C MET A 90 18.63 -11.68 7.23
N ALA A 91 19.89 -11.59 7.66
CA ALA A 91 20.51 -10.32 7.99
C ALA A 91 20.59 -9.37 6.78
N LEU A 92 20.82 -9.89 5.55
CA LEU A 92 20.84 -9.08 4.33
C LEU A 92 19.42 -8.66 3.93
N GLN A 93 18.43 -9.53 4.11
CA GLN A 93 17.02 -9.20 3.90
C GLN A 93 16.56 -8.06 4.82
N VAL A 94 17.00 -8.05 6.09
CA VAL A 94 16.75 -6.94 7.03
C VAL A 94 17.35 -5.63 6.52
N VAL A 95 18.60 -5.64 6.04
CA VAL A 95 19.25 -4.43 5.49
C VAL A 95 18.48 -3.90 4.28
N ARG A 96 17.96 -4.79 3.42
CA ARG A 96 17.10 -4.40 2.30
C ARG A 96 15.79 -3.80 2.75
N ALA A 97 15.12 -4.45 3.71
CA ALA A 97 13.87 -3.93 4.26
C ALA A 97 14.03 -2.50 4.79
N VAL A 98 15.09 -2.21 5.53
CA VAL A 98 15.41 -0.84 5.98
C VAL A 98 15.50 0.12 4.79
N ARG A 99 16.26 -0.23 3.75
CA ARG A 99 16.43 0.65 2.59
C ARG A 99 15.16 0.83 1.77
N ASN A 100 14.37 -0.24 1.60
CA ASN A 100 13.14 -0.16 0.82
C ASN A 100 12.07 0.66 1.55
N LEU A 101 11.96 0.51 2.87
CA LEU A 101 11.06 1.33 3.71
C LEU A 101 11.47 2.80 3.71
N GLU A 102 12.77 3.11 3.79
CA GLU A 102 13.26 4.48 3.66
C GLU A 102 12.93 5.07 2.29
N ARG A 103 13.15 4.32 1.20
CA ARG A 103 12.79 4.74 -0.16
C ARG A 103 11.30 5.01 -0.32
N LEU A 104 10.47 4.12 0.26
CA LEU A 104 9.03 4.29 0.24
C LEU A 104 8.60 5.58 0.94
N LEU A 105 9.16 5.87 2.13
CA LEU A 105 8.91 7.11 2.86
C LEU A 105 9.32 8.35 2.05
N LEU A 106 10.52 8.31 1.44
CA LEU A 106 11.05 9.40 0.62
C LEU A 106 10.29 9.61 -0.70
N ALA A 107 9.50 8.63 -1.14
CA ALA A 107 8.56 8.75 -2.25
C ALA A 107 7.17 9.27 -1.84
N GLY A 108 7.01 9.74 -0.58
CA GLY A 108 5.76 10.35 -0.10
C GLY A 108 4.78 9.36 0.52
N PHE A 109 5.14 8.08 0.66
CA PHE A 109 4.29 7.11 1.35
C PHE A 109 4.62 7.13 2.85
N THR A 110 3.80 7.81 3.63
CA THR A 110 4.01 7.93 5.09
C THR A 110 3.53 6.73 5.88
N SER A 111 2.76 5.85 5.24
CA SER A 111 2.25 4.60 5.82
C SER A 111 2.29 3.45 4.80
N ALA A 112 2.41 2.22 5.30
CA ALA A 112 2.38 1.01 4.49
C ALA A 112 1.69 -0.15 5.22
N VAL A 113 0.94 -0.95 4.46
CA VAL A 113 0.41 -2.25 4.89
C VAL A 113 1.19 -3.32 4.15
N SER A 114 1.93 -4.13 4.88
CA SER A 114 2.70 -5.21 4.27
C SER A 114 1.79 -6.28 3.68
N ALA A 115 2.27 -6.91 2.63
CA ALA A 115 1.60 -8.02 1.95
C ALA A 115 2.30 -9.37 2.16
N GLY A 116 3.37 -9.39 2.94
CA GLY A 116 4.09 -10.60 3.34
C GLY A 116 5.57 -10.37 3.56
N ALA A 117 6.13 -11.00 4.58
CA ALA A 117 7.56 -10.95 4.87
C ALA A 117 8.04 -12.22 5.58
N PRO A 118 9.25 -12.71 5.26
CA PRO A 118 9.87 -13.82 5.97
C PRO A 118 10.36 -13.40 7.36
N PHE A 119 10.50 -14.36 8.27
CA PHE A 119 11.20 -14.24 9.55
C PHE A 119 10.69 -13.12 10.47
N ALA A 120 9.42 -12.73 10.39
CA ALA A 120 8.85 -11.61 11.14
C ALA A 120 9.67 -10.29 10.98
N ILE A 121 10.29 -10.10 9.81
CA ILE A 121 11.08 -8.89 9.53
C ILE A 121 10.19 -7.65 9.62
N ASP A 122 8.97 -7.70 9.11
CA ASP A 122 8.04 -6.57 9.17
C ASP A 122 7.71 -6.15 10.60
N ALA A 123 7.44 -7.08 11.51
CA ALA A 123 7.21 -6.78 12.92
C ALA A 123 8.45 -6.16 13.59
N SER A 124 9.64 -6.63 13.18
CA SER A 124 10.90 -6.04 13.62
C SER A 124 11.09 -4.64 13.07
N MET A 125 10.76 -4.40 11.79
CA MET A 125 10.84 -3.08 11.16
C MET A 125 9.85 -2.11 11.77
N LYS A 126 8.59 -2.51 12.01
CA LYS A 126 7.62 -1.68 12.76
C LYS A 126 8.22 -1.22 14.08
N THR A 127 8.75 -2.18 14.86
CA THR A 127 9.37 -1.86 16.16
C THR A 127 10.56 -0.90 16.02
N ALA A 128 11.39 -1.09 14.99
CA ALA A 128 12.55 -0.23 14.75
C ALA A 128 12.15 1.19 14.33
N ILE A 129 11.13 1.33 13.49
CA ILE A 129 10.57 2.62 13.06
C ILE A 129 9.92 3.34 14.25
N ASP A 130 9.06 2.65 15.02
CA ASP A 130 8.38 3.21 16.18
C ASP A 130 9.37 3.71 17.24
N ARG A 131 10.51 3.00 17.41
CA ARG A 131 11.62 3.41 18.29
C ARG A 131 12.59 4.40 17.65
N ARG A 132 12.35 4.80 16.38
CA ARG A 132 13.23 5.71 15.62
C ARG A 132 14.66 5.23 15.47
N LEU A 133 14.87 3.93 15.40
CA LEU A 133 16.17 3.33 15.09
C LEU A 133 16.49 3.41 13.60
N VAL A 134 15.46 3.41 12.76
CA VAL A 134 15.53 3.57 11.32
C VAL A 134 14.43 4.51 10.83
N ALA A 135 14.63 5.15 9.70
CA ALA A 135 13.58 5.89 9.00
C ALA A 135 12.68 4.91 8.21
N GLY A 136 11.38 5.23 8.14
CA GLY A 136 10.41 4.46 7.38
C GLY A 136 8.98 4.95 7.60
N PRO A 137 8.03 4.50 6.77
CA PRO A 137 6.62 4.79 6.95
C PRO A 137 6.09 4.09 8.21
N ARG A 138 4.92 4.52 8.70
CA ARG A 138 4.16 3.70 9.65
C ARG A 138 3.87 2.36 9.00
N LEU A 139 3.99 1.25 9.74
CA LEU A 139 3.91 -0.08 9.15
C LEU A 139 2.90 -0.97 9.86
N VAL A 140 1.98 -1.57 9.10
CA VAL A 140 1.21 -2.73 9.53
C VAL A 140 1.96 -3.99 9.08
N PRO A 141 2.52 -4.79 9.99
CA PRO A 141 3.30 -5.97 9.63
C PRO A 141 2.42 -7.14 9.20
N CYS A 142 2.85 -7.84 8.16
CA CYS A 142 2.18 -9.02 7.65
C CYS A 142 2.92 -10.31 8.04
N SER A 143 2.20 -11.42 7.98
CA SER A 143 2.73 -12.78 8.12
C SER A 143 3.59 -13.17 6.92
N ARG A 144 4.19 -14.35 7.00
CA ARG A 144 4.54 -15.11 5.79
C ARG A 144 3.26 -15.45 5.01
N ASP A 145 3.42 -15.70 3.74
CA ASP A 145 2.32 -16.17 2.89
C ASP A 145 1.93 -17.59 3.31
N ILE A 146 0.67 -17.80 3.72
CA ILE A 146 0.15 -19.13 4.02
C ILE A 146 -0.38 -19.74 2.73
N SER A 147 0.13 -20.90 2.37
CA SER A 147 -0.17 -21.61 1.12
C SER A 147 -0.29 -23.11 1.39
N THR A 148 -1.00 -23.82 0.54
CA THR A 148 -1.13 -25.29 0.61
C THR A 148 0.04 -26.00 -0.07
N THR A 149 0.19 -27.30 0.20
CA THR A 149 1.24 -28.12 -0.40
C THR A 149 1.09 -28.20 -1.91
N GLY A 150 2.19 -27.88 -2.61
CA GLY A 150 2.31 -28.06 -4.07
C GLY A 150 1.62 -26.98 -4.91
N HIS A 151 1.16 -25.88 -4.34
CA HIS A 151 0.52 -24.77 -5.04
C HIS A 151 1.37 -23.49 -5.04
N ALA A 152 0.80 -22.37 -5.47
CA ALA A 152 1.47 -21.13 -5.86
C ALA A 152 2.66 -20.72 -4.98
N GLY A 153 2.53 -20.81 -3.69
CA GLY A 153 3.60 -20.51 -2.74
C GLY A 153 4.54 -21.66 -2.42
N ASP A 154 4.13 -22.90 -2.65
CA ASP A 154 4.94 -24.11 -2.40
C ASP A 154 5.34 -24.77 -3.71
N ARG A 155 6.16 -24.11 -4.50
CA ARG A 155 6.72 -24.75 -5.69
C ARG A 155 7.76 -25.77 -5.30
N SER A 156 7.34 -26.99 -5.30
CA SER A 156 8.24 -28.12 -5.26
C SER A 156 9.11 -28.10 -6.52
N PHE A 157 10.32 -27.59 -6.40
CA PHE A 157 11.43 -27.95 -7.28
C PHE A 157 11.44 -29.46 -7.35
N PRO A 158 12.06 -30.07 -8.29
CA PRO A 158 11.64 -31.41 -8.66
C PRO A 158 10.86 -32.05 -7.52
N SER A 159 9.71 -32.60 -7.78
CA SER A 159 8.71 -33.06 -6.78
C SER A 159 9.25 -33.96 -5.65
N HIS A 160 10.48 -34.42 -5.78
CA HIS A 160 11.22 -35.23 -4.80
C HIS A 160 12.12 -34.39 -3.87
N TRP A 161 12.13 -33.06 -4.02
CA TRP A 161 12.85 -32.18 -3.10
C TRP A 161 11.87 -31.65 -2.05
N GLU A 162 12.11 -31.98 -0.80
CA GLU A 162 11.50 -31.27 0.30
C GLU A 162 12.35 -30.05 0.65
N VAL A 163 11.95 -28.91 0.16
CA VAL A 163 12.52 -27.63 0.61
C VAL A 163 11.80 -27.27 1.90
N GLY A 164 12.52 -27.29 3.01
CA GLY A 164 11.96 -26.94 4.31
C GLY A 164 11.39 -25.52 4.27
N ALA A 165 10.28 -25.30 4.94
CA ALA A 165 9.48 -24.07 4.93
C ALA A 165 10.15 -22.87 5.64
N LEU A 166 11.40 -22.58 5.31
CA LEU A 166 12.14 -21.44 5.83
C LEU A 166 12.12 -20.34 4.78
N GLY A 167 11.24 -19.36 4.93
CA GLY A 167 11.23 -18.24 4.01
C GLY A 167 9.95 -17.43 4.05
N ALA A 168 9.52 -16.89 2.91
CA ALA A 168 8.31 -16.10 2.78
C ALA A 168 7.02 -16.94 2.88
N ILE A 169 7.11 -18.26 2.66
CA ILE A 169 5.97 -19.16 2.58
C ILE A 169 5.86 -20.02 3.83
N ARG A 170 4.63 -20.13 4.35
CA ARG A 170 4.25 -21.09 5.37
C ARG A 170 3.25 -22.09 4.78
N ARG A 171 3.73 -23.31 4.53
CA ARG A 171 2.89 -24.39 4.05
C ARG A 171 1.98 -24.90 5.16
N SER A 172 0.70 -25.05 4.87
CA SER A 172 -0.33 -25.53 5.79
C SER A 172 -1.41 -26.29 5.04
N ASP A 173 -1.78 -27.48 5.53
CA ASP A 173 -2.82 -28.31 4.97
C ASP A 173 -3.86 -28.67 6.04
N GLY A 174 -5.11 -28.43 5.73
CA GLY A 174 -6.23 -28.64 6.66
C GLY A 174 -6.45 -27.52 7.66
N PRO A 175 -7.70 -27.37 8.16
CA PRO A 175 -8.11 -26.27 9.03
C PRO A 175 -7.27 -26.11 10.30
N ASP A 176 -6.81 -27.19 10.90
CA ASP A 176 -6.04 -27.15 12.16
C ASP A 176 -4.62 -26.61 11.94
N GLU A 177 -3.99 -26.92 10.80
CA GLU A 177 -2.69 -26.36 10.46
C GLU A 177 -2.80 -24.88 10.10
N PHE A 178 -3.86 -24.45 9.42
CA PHE A 178 -4.13 -23.04 9.18
C PHE A 178 -4.29 -22.28 10.49
N ARG A 179 -5.10 -22.77 11.44
CA ARG A 179 -5.23 -22.16 12.77
C ARG A 179 -3.89 -22.06 13.51
N ARG A 180 -3.10 -23.13 13.44
CA ARG A 180 -1.78 -23.15 14.08
C ARG A 180 -0.85 -22.13 13.46
N SER A 181 -0.81 -22.04 12.13
CA SER A 181 0.04 -21.12 11.37
C SER A 181 -0.31 -19.69 11.69
N VAL A 182 -1.59 -19.31 11.61
CA VAL A 182 -2.06 -17.96 11.98
C VAL A 182 -1.65 -17.59 13.40
N ARG A 183 -1.83 -18.51 14.37
CA ARG A 183 -1.47 -18.26 15.77
C ARG A 183 0.03 -18.06 15.97
N LEU A 184 0.86 -18.73 15.18
CA LEU A 184 2.31 -18.55 15.20
C LEU A 184 2.71 -17.21 14.58
N GLU A 185 2.15 -16.85 13.43
CA GLU A 185 2.44 -15.57 12.77
C GLU A 185 2.03 -14.38 13.66
N VAL A 186 0.84 -14.42 14.27
CA VAL A 186 0.41 -13.40 15.24
C VAL A 186 1.32 -13.35 16.46
N LYS A 187 1.76 -14.51 16.97
CA LYS A 187 2.74 -14.56 18.06
C LYS A 187 4.06 -13.90 17.69
N GLU A 188 4.47 -14.00 16.45
CA GLU A 188 5.69 -13.38 15.91
C GLU A 188 5.51 -11.89 15.60
N GLY A 189 4.30 -11.35 15.75
CA GLY A 189 3.99 -9.92 15.65
C GLY A 189 3.27 -9.50 14.39
N ALA A 190 2.75 -10.44 13.58
CA ALA A 190 1.89 -10.11 12.45
C ALA A 190 0.55 -9.54 12.93
N GLU A 191 0.14 -8.41 12.34
CA GLU A 191 -1.17 -7.77 12.50
C GLU A 191 -2.07 -8.03 11.28
N MET A 192 -1.47 -8.52 10.21
CA MET A 192 -2.10 -8.95 8.96
C MET A 192 -1.67 -10.37 8.62
N ILE A 193 -2.59 -11.20 8.18
CA ILE A 193 -2.33 -12.58 7.74
C ILE A 193 -2.52 -12.65 6.23
N LYS A 194 -1.51 -13.08 5.50
CA LYS A 194 -1.57 -13.30 4.05
C LYS A 194 -1.88 -14.75 3.76
N VAL A 195 -2.91 -15.01 2.94
CA VAL A 195 -3.30 -16.34 2.46
C VAL A 195 -3.31 -16.35 0.94
N PHE A 196 -2.67 -17.32 0.31
CA PHE A 196 -2.92 -17.62 -1.08
C PHE A 196 -4.25 -18.37 -1.20
N VAL A 197 -5.25 -17.74 -1.80
CA VAL A 197 -6.57 -18.35 -2.01
C VAL A 197 -6.65 -18.98 -3.41
N THR A 198 -5.92 -18.39 -4.36
CA THR A 198 -5.77 -18.90 -5.73
C THR A 198 -4.34 -18.74 -6.22
N GLY A 199 -4.02 -19.32 -7.39
CA GLY A 199 -2.92 -18.87 -8.23
C GLY A 199 -3.28 -17.61 -9.04
N GLY A 200 -2.57 -17.36 -10.14
CA GLY A 200 -2.79 -16.20 -11.01
C GLY A 200 -2.01 -14.96 -10.57
N HIS A 201 -2.28 -13.82 -11.20
CA HIS A 201 -1.65 -12.52 -10.93
C HIS A 201 -0.12 -12.59 -10.76
N GLY A 202 0.56 -13.21 -11.74
CA GLY A 202 2.03 -13.37 -11.67
C GLY A 202 2.53 -14.53 -10.82
N THR A 203 1.68 -15.24 -10.11
CA THR A 203 2.04 -16.52 -9.51
C THR A 203 1.93 -17.63 -10.53
N VAL A 204 2.61 -18.74 -10.32
CA VAL A 204 2.71 -19.81 -11.31
C VAL A 204 1.64 -20.87 -11.16
N GLY A 205 0.77 -20.75 -10.16
CA GLY A 205 -0.40 -21.61 -10.02
C GLY A 205 -1.50 -21.22 -11.02
N PRO A 206 -2.31 -22.18 -11.47
CA PRO A 206 -3.47 -21.87 -12.32
C PRO A 206 -4.46 -20.98 -11.56
N ARG A 207 -4.89 -19.89 -12.20
CA ARG A 207 -5.84 -18.96 -11.59
C ARG A 207 -7.23 -19.56 -11.33
N GLU A 208 -7.63 -20.53 -12.15
CA GLU A 208 -8.94 -21.19 -12.06
C GLU A 208 -9.05 -22.13 -10.85
N GLN A 209 -7.93 -22.45 -10.22
CA GLN A 209 -7.91 -23.36 -9.09
C GLN A 209 -7.94 -22.56 -7.79
N THR A 210 -8.92 -22.86 -6.96
CA THR A 210 -8.92 -22.42 -5.57
C THR A 210 -7.90 -23.27 -4.81
N GLU A 211 -6.92 -22.62 -4.20
CA GLU A 211 -5.80 -23.25 -3.51
C GLU A 211 -6.20 -23.82 -2.16
N VAL A 212 -7.08 -23.09 -1.49
CA VAL A 212 -7.56 -23.44 -0.13
C VAL A 212 -9.01 -23.93 -0.18
N THR A 213 -9.33 -24.87 0.65
CA THR A 213 -10.74 -25.24 0.89
C THR A 213 -11.45 -24.17 1.71
N LYS A 214 -12.79 -24.12 1.63
CA LYS A 214 -13.60 -23.23 2.44
C LYS A 214 -13.26 -23.35 3.93
N GLY A 215 -13.08 -24.56 4.44
CA GLY A 215 -12.79 -24.79 5.88
C GLY A 215 -11.40 -24.32 6.31
N GLU A 216 -10.41 -24.32 5.41
CA GLU A 216 -9.06 -23.80 5.66
C GLU A 216 -9.08 -22.28 5.75
N LEU A 217 -9.73 -21.61 4.78
CA LEU A 217 -9.84 -20.15 4.79
C LEU A 217 -10.67 -19.66 5.99
N GLU A 218 -11.79 -20.32 6.30
CA GLU A 218 -12.60 -20.03 7.49
C GLU A 218 -11.77 -20.16 8.77
N ALA A 219 -10.98 -21.22 8.88
CA ALA A 219 -10.10 -21.45 10.03
C ALA A 219 -9.01 -20.37 10.19
N ALA A 220 -8.48 -19.88 9.06
CA ALA A 220 -7.51 -18.79 9.06
C ALA A 220 -8.14 -17.48 9.53
N ILE A 221 -9.30 -17.11 8.97
CA ILE A 221 -10.04 -15.87 9.29
C ILE A 221 -10.46 -15.88 10.76
N GLU A 222 -11.10 -16.98 11.21
CA GLU A 222 -11.52 -17.13 12.61
C GLU A 222 -10.33 -16.97 13.58
N ALA A 223 -9.22 -17.66 13.32
CA ALA A 223 -8.06 -17.63 14.20
C ALA A 223 -7.37 -16.25 14.23
N ALA A 224 -7.38 -15.52 13.12
CA ALA A 224 -6.85 -14.16 13.03
C ALA A 224 -7.74 -13.18 13.81
N HIS A 225 -9.04 -13.17 13.54
CA HIS A 225 -10.01 -12.28 14.17
C HIS A 225 -10.08 -12.48 15.70
N GLN A 226 -9.99 -13.73 16.19
CA GLN A 226 -9.90 -14.01 17.63
C GLN A 226 -8.71 -13.35 18.32
N ARG A 227 -7.70 -12.91 17.56
CA ARG A 227 -6.48 -12.27 18.05
C ARG A 227 -6.33 -10.83 17.62
N GLY A 228 -7.36 -10.25 16.99
CA GLY A 228 -7.36 -8.88 16.51
C GLY A 228 -6.50 -8.65 15.26
N ALA A 229 -6.05 -9.71 14.59
CA ALA A 229 -5.39 -9.63 13.30
C ALA A 229 -6.40 -9.70 12.16
N ARG A 230 -6.08 -9.10 11.03
CA ARG A 230 -6.90 -9.13 9.80
C ARG A 230 -6.33 -10.12 8.81
N VAL A 231 -7.15 -10.53 7.83
CA VAL A 231 -6.74 -11.48 6.78
C VAL A 231 -6.85 -10.83 5.41
N ARG A 232 -5.79 -10.96 4.62
CA ARG A 232 -5.76 -10.59 3.20
C ARG A 232 -5.55 -11.82 2.34
N GLY A 233 -6.22 -11.88 1.20
CA GLY A 233 -6.15 -13.02 0.29
C GLY A 233 -5.61 -12.65 -1.08
N HIS A 234 -4.63 -13.41 -1.58
CA HIS A 234 -4.27 -13.40 -2.99
C HIS A 234 -5.40 -14.12 -3.77
N ILE A 235 -6.17 -13.39 -4.56
CA ILE A 235 -7.39 -13.88 -5.18
C ILE A 235 -7.42 -13.44 -6.65
N ALA A 236 -7.43 -14.39 -7.56
CA ALA A 236 -7.41 -14.15 -9.00
C ALA A 236 -8.54 -14.86 -9.76
N ASN A 237 -9.64 -15.23 -9.09
CA ASN A 237 -10.85 -15.70 -9.77
C ASN A 237 -12.12 -15.35 -8.99
N LYS A 238 -13.24 -15.29 -9.70
CA LYS A 238 -14.55 -14.88 -9.17
C LYS A 238 -15.05 -15.82 -8.05
N GLU A 239 -14.96 -17.12 -8.23
CA GLU A 239 -15.52 -18.08 -7.27
C GLU A 239 -14.82 -17.99 -5.92
N ALA A 240 -13.50 -17.86 -5.94
CA ALA A 240 -12.71 -17.69 -4.73
C ALA A 240 -12.95 -16.32 -4.08
N LEU A 241 -13.15 -15.27 -4.88
CA LEU A 241 -13.50 -13.94 -4.38
C LEU A 241 -14.84 -13.98 -3.63
N LEU A 242 -15.88 -14.55 -4.23
CA LEU A 242 -17.20 -14.65 -3.59
C LEU A 242 -17.12 -15.51 -2.32
N MET A 243 -16.39 -16.64 -2.35
CA MET A 243 -16.17 -17.49 -1.18
C MET A 243 -15.47 -16.72 -0.06
N ALA A 244 -14.42 -15.96 -0.37
CA ALA A 244 -13.65 -15.21 0.62
C ALA A 244 -14.50 -14.09 1.25
N LEU A 245 -15.31 -13.38 0.45
CA LEU A 245 -16.25 -12.36 0.94
C LEU A 245 -17.34 -12.98 1.86
N ASP A 246 -17.85 -14.18 1.51
CA ASP A 246 -18.81 -14.90 2.36
C ASP A 246 -18.24 -15.32 3.70
N LEU A 247 -16.94 -15.53 3.79
CA LEU A 247 -16.22 -15.90 5.00
C LEU A 247 -15.75 -14.70 5.81
N GLY A 248 -15.89 -13.48 5.30
CA GLY A 248 -15.52 -12.26 6.00
C GLY A 248 -14.02 -11.93 5.92
N ILE A 249 -13.40 -12.13 4.75
CA ILE A 249 -12.03 -11.66 4.50
C ILE A 249 -11.96 -10.13 4.62
N ASP A 250 -10.84 -9.62 5.14
CA ASP A 250 -10.72 -8.19 5.41
C ASP A 250 -10.16 -7.38 4.23
N ILE A 251 -9.36 -8.00 3.35
CA ILE A 251 -8.76 -7.34 2.17
C ILE A 251 -8.66 -8.36 1.03
N VAL A 252 -9.04 -7.93 -0.16
CA VAL A 252 -8.83 -8.67 -1.42
C VAL A 252 -7.61 -8.10 -2.12
N ASP A 253 -6.60 -8.94 -2.30
CA ASP A 253 -5.47 -8.62 -3.18
C ASP A 253 -5.80 -9.05 -4.59
N HIS A 254 -5.52 -8.16 -5.54
CA HIS A 254 -5.72 -8.28 -6.97
C HIS A 254 -7.18 -8.27 -7.38
N GLY A 255 -7.94 -9.33 -7.08
CA GLY A 255 -9.36 -9.42 -7.45
C GLY A 255 -9.57 -9.71 -8.93
N ASP A 256 -8.57 -10.30 -9.60
CA ASP A 256 -8.69 -10.68 -11.02
C ASP A 256 -9.92 -11.58 -11.22
N GLY A 257 -10.58 -11.41 -12.36
CA GLY A 257 -11.83 -12.09 -12.64
C GLY A 257 -13.08 -11.53 -11.94
N MET A 258 -12.95 -10.40 -11.27
CA MET A 258 -14.07 -9.64 -10.72
C MET A 258 -15.05 -9.21 -11.81
N ASP A 259 -16.35 -9.29 -11.51
CA ASP A 259 -17.45 -8.82 -12.36
C ASP A 259 -18.45 -7.98 -11.56
N GLU A 260 -19.59 -7.62 -12.18
CA GLU A 260 -20.62 -6.79 -11.52
C GLU A 260 -21.24 -7.46 -10.28
N GLU A 261 -21.31 -8.80 -10.23
CA GLU A 261 -21.76 -9.52 -9.03
C GLU A 261 -20.76 -9.34 -7.88
N CYS A 262 -19.47 -9.43 -8.20
CA CYS A 262 -18.39 -9.18 -7.24
C CYS A 262 -18.44 -7.74 -6.73
N ILE A 263 -18.66 -6.74 -7.60
CA ILE A 263 -18.86 -5.33 -7.20
C ILE A 263 -19.98 -5.23 -6.17
N GLY A 264 -21.15 -5.82 -6.45
CA GLY A 264 -22.28 -5.81 -5.52
C GLY A 264 -21.96 -6.44 -4.17
N ARG A 265 -21.17 -7.51 -4.14
CA ARG A 265 -20.75 -8.19 -2.91
C ARG A 265 -19.69 -7.39 -2.14
N LEU A 266 -18.70 -6.81 -2.81
CA LEU A 266 -17.68 -5.95 -2.21
C LEU A 266 -18.32 -4.74 -1.52
N LEU A 267 -19.32 -4.11 -2.16
CA LEU A 267 -20.09 -3.01 -1.55
C LEU A 267 -20.87 -3.48 -0.31
N ALA A 268 -21.51 -4.65 -0.38
CA ALA A 268 -22.29 -5.18 0.73
C ALA A 268 -21.46 -5.56 1.96
N THR A 269 -20.20 -5.96 1.75
CA THR A 269 -19.26 -6.34 2.82
C THR A 269 -18.33 -5.22 3.22
N ASP A 270 -18.31 -4.11 2.48
CA ASP A 270 -17.36 -3.00 2.63
C ASP A 270 -15.87 -3.46 2.58
N THR A 271 -15.59 -4.51 1.80
CA THR A 271 -14.27 -5.10 1.69
C THR A 271 -13.42 -4.36 0.66
N PRO A 272 -12.23 -3.84 1.02
CA PRO A 272 -11.35 -3.15 0.08
C PRO A 272 -10.64 -4.12 -0.87
N VAL A 273 -10.32 -3.60 -2.06
CA VAL A 273 -9.55 -4.31 -3.10
C VAL A 273 -8.25 -3.54 -3.38
N VAL A 274 -7.14 -4.28 -3.45
CA VAL A 274 -5.81 -3.77 -3.84
C VAL A 274 -5.44 -4.38 -5.19
N PRO A 275 -5.68 -3.72 -6.32
CA PRO A 275 -5.55 -4.38 -7.64
C PRO A 275 -4.10 -4.70 -8.03
N SER A 276 -3.13 -3.81 -7.75
CA SER A 276 -1.70 -3.96 -8.09
C SER A 276 -1.46 -4.27 -9.58
N MET A 277 -2.08 -3.48 -10.47
CA MET A 277 -2.16 -3.76 -11.92
C MET A 277 -0.87 -3.51 -12.68
N LEU A 278 -0.01 -2.63 -12.19
CA LEU A 278 1.24 -2.29 -12.88
C LEU A 278 2.21 -3.49 -12.90
N PHE A 279 2.21 -4.31 -11.84
CA PHE A 279 3.07 -5.48 -11.75
C PHE A 279 2.87 -6.47 -12.93
N PRO A 280 1.67 -7.04 -13.17
CA PRO A 280 1.45 -7.96 -14.28
C PRO A 280 1.68 -7.29 -15.64
N ALA A 281 1.30 -6.02 -15.81
CA ALA A 281 1.49 -5.30 -17.06
C ALA A 281 2.99 -5.15 -17.44
N ARG A 282 3.84 -4.73 -16.49
CA ARG A 282 5.28 -4.64 -16.72
C ARG A 282 5.96 -6.00 -16.85
N PHE A 283 5.49 -7.00 -16.10
CA PHE A 283 5.99 -8.36 -16.25
C PHE A 283 5.83 -8.85 -17.69
N LEU A 284 4.62 -8.74 -18.25
CA LEU A 284 4.36 -9.10 -19.65
C LEU A 284 5.19 -8.29 -20.65
N ALA A 285 5.30 -6.97 -20.45
CA ALA A 285 6.12 -6.12 -21.29
C ALA A 285 7.60 -6.55 -21.29
N SER A 286 8.11 -7.03 -20.16
CA SER A 286 9.49 -7.51 -20.03
C SER A 286 9.75 -8.82 -20.75
N MET A 287 8.71 -9.62 -21.01
CA MET A 287 8.80 -10.91 -21.71
C MET A 287 9.07 -10.77 -23.21
N GLY A 288 8.97 -9.56 -23.78
CA GLY A 288 9.30 -9.31 -25.20
C GLY A 288 8.47 -10.13 -26.19
N GLY A 289 7.24 -10.52 -25.81
CA GLY A 289 6.37 -11.36 -26.65
C GLY A 289 6.63 -12.88 -26.56
N ALA A 290 7.50 -13.33 -25.65
CA ALA A 290 7.64 -14.75 -25.37
C ALA A 290 6.37 -15.26 -24.71
N SER A 291 5.72 -16.28 -25.33
CA SER A 291 4.55 -16.94 -24.74
C SER A 291 5.03 -18.05 -23.79
N LEU A 292 4.72 -17.88 -22.51
CA LEU A 292 4.70 -18.97 -21.54
C LEU A 292 3.23 -19.30 -21.30
N GLY A 293 2.88 -20.54 -20.97
CA GLY A 293 1.49 -21.01 -20.92
C GLY A 293 0.53 -20.18 -20.03
N PHE A 294 1.05 -19.35 -19.12
CA PHE A 294 0.27 -18.44 -18.25
C PHE A 294 0.21 -16.98 -18.74
N THR A 295 0.94 -16.62 -19.81
CA THR A 295 0.97 -15.22 -20.28
C THR A 295 -0.31 -14.79 -20.99
N ASP A 296 -0.99 -15.73 -21.64
CA ASP A 296 -2.26 -15.47 -22.32
C ASP A 296 -3.37 -15.18 -21.29
N ASP A 297 -3.38 -15.93 -20.19
CA ASP A 297 -4.29 -15.71 -19.07
C ASP A 297 -4.04 -14.34 -18.43
N MET A 298 -2.76 -13.98 -18.22
CA MET A 298 -2.37 -12.69 -17.64
C MET A 298 -2.77 -11.50 -18.53
N HIS A 299 -2.64 -11.62 -19.87
CA HIS A 299 -3.15 -10.60 -20.79
C HIS A 299 -4.65 -10.41 -20.65
N HIS A 300 -5.39 -11.52 -20.63
CA HIS A 300 -6.84 -11.48 -20.45
C HIS A 300 -7.24 -10.84 -19.11
N ASP A 301 -6.53 -11.17 -18.02
CA ASP A 301 -6.79 -10.60 -16.69
C ASP A 301 -6.57 -9.09 -16.67
N ILE A 302 -5.48 -8.60 -17.26
CA ILE A 302 -5.19 -7.17 -17.35
C ILE A 302 -6.30 -6.45 -18.11
N GLU A 303 -6.71 -6.97 -19.27
CA GLU A 303 -7.79 -6.38 -20.07
C GLU A 303 -9.13 -6.39 -19.31
N ALA A 304 -9.47 -7.49 -18.66
CA ALA A 304 -10.70 -7.62 -17.89
C ALA A 304 -10.70 -6.67 -16.69
N MET A 305 -9.59 -6.58 -15.96
CA MET A 305 -9.46 -5.66 -14.83
C MET A 305 -9.48 -4.19 -15.26
N ALA A 306 -8.81 -3.83 -16.35
CA ALA A 306 -8.88 -2.48 -16.90
C ALA A 306 -10.31 -2.07 -17.30
N ALA A 307 -11.15 -3.03 -17.73
CA ALA A 307 -12.55 -2.79 -18.05
C ALA A 307 -13.46 -2.67 -16.80
N ILE A 308 -13.20 -3.45 -15.75
CA ILE A 308 -14.09 -3.51 -14.58
C ILE A 308 -13.75 -2.50 -13.49
N LEU A 309 -12.48 -2.09 -13.36
CA LEU A 309 -12.06 -1.14 -12.31
C LEU A 309 -12.76 0.23 -12.39
N PRO A 310 -12.97 0.84 -13.58
CA PRO A 310 -13.76 2.07 -13.67
C PRO A 310 -15.18 1.89 -13.14
N LEU A 311 -15.84 0.78 -13.43
CA LEU A 311 -17.19 0.48 -12.94
C LEU A 311 -17.21 0.27 -11.42
N ALA A 312 -16.19 -0.42 -10.88
CA ALA A 312 -16.03 -0.60 -9.44
C ALA A 312 -15.79 0.74 -8.72
N ASN A 313 -14.97 1.63 -9.32
CA ASN A 313 -14.71 2.97 -8.79
C ASN A 313 -15.99 3.82 -8.78
N GLU A 314 -16.71 3.88 -9.91
CA GLU A 314 -17.98 4.62 -10.01
C GLU A 314 -19.05 4.09 -9.05
N ALA A 315 -19.09 2.79 -8.83
CA ALA A 315 -20.01 2.17 -7.87
C ALA A 315 -19.64 2.46 -6.41
N GLY A 316 -18.42 2.93 -6.12
CA GLY A 316 -17.95 3.26 -4.78
C GLY A 316 -17.30 2.08 -4.04
N VAL A 317 -16.82 1.06 -4.75
CA VAL A 317 -15.98 0.02 -4.14
C VAL A 317 -14.73 0.68 -3.56
N ARG A 318 -14.34 0.29 -2.35
CA ARG A 318 -13.13 0.81 -1.72
C ARG A 318 -11.89 0.23 -2.40
N LEU A 319 -11.47 0.86 -3.49
CA LEU A 319 -10.20 0.56 -4.14
C LEU A 319 -9.07 1.28 -3.40
N VAL A 320 -7.91 0.63 -3.26
CA VAL A 320 -6.73 1.18 -2.59
C VAL A 320 -5.48 0.92 -3.39
N LEU A 321 -4.48 1.77 -3.19
CA LEU A 321 -3.20 1.67 -3.88
C LEU A 321 -2.30 0.61 -3.22
N GLY A 322 -1.65 -0.21 -4.04
CA GLY A 322 -0.61 -1.14 -3.64
C GLY A 322 0.17 -1.61 -4.85
N ASP A 323 1.50 -1.66 -4.76
CA ASP A 323 2.37 -1.78 -5.92
C ASP A 323 2.95 -3.16 -6.18
N ASP A 324 3.01 -4.02 -5.17
CA ASP A 324 3.60 -5.37 -5.26
C ASP A 324 5.03 -5.41 -5.83
N PHE A 325 5.85 -4.38 -5.53
CA PHE A 325 7.21 -4.25 -6.04
C PHE A 325 8.21 -5.21 -5.36
N GLY A 326 9.28 -5.50 -6.07
CA GLY A 326 10.41 -6.33 -5.62
C GLY A 326 10.71 -7.54 -6.50
N ALA A 327 9.91 -7.79 -7.55
CA ALA A 327 10.18 -8.83 -8.54
C ALA A 327 11.26 -8.39 -9.54
N LEU A 328 11.74 -9.34 -10.34
CA LEU A 328 12.62 -9.09 -11.47
C LEU A 328 11.96 -8.08 -12.42
N ASN A 329 12.70 -7.09 -12.85
CA ASN A 329 12.23 -5.96 -13.65
C ASN A 329 11.25 -5.00 -12.92
N PHE A 330 11.05 -5.21 -11.64
CA PHE A 330 10.17 -4.44 -10.78
C PHE A 330 10.90 -3.98 -9.51
N PRO A 331 12.01 -3.25 -9.60
CA PRO A 331 12.77 -2.84 -8.44
C PRO A 331 12.00 -1.80 -7.61
N HIS A 332 12.15 -1.85 -6.29
CA HIS A 332 11.70 -0.79 -5.42
C HIS A 332 12.24 0.58 -5.82
N GLY A 333 11.37 1.59 -5.81
CA GLY A 333 11.75 2.98 -6.12
C GLY A 333 10.64 3.78 -6.80
N PRO A 334 10.21 3.42 -8.02
CA PRO A 334 9.24 4.22 -8.77
C PRO A 334 7.79 3.91 -8.36
N TYR A 335 7.46 4.08 -7.07
CA TYR A 335 6.15 3.68 -6.52
C TYR A 335 4.98 4.51 -7.09
N ALA A 336 5.23 5.75 -7.50
CA ALA A 336 4.20 6.59 -8.12
C ALA A 336 3.81 6.14 -9.54
N ASP A 337 4.57 5.21 -10.14
CA ASP A 337 4.21 4.65 -11.46
C ASP A 337 2.90 3.85 -11.40
N GLU A 338 2.55 3.28 -10.24
CA GLU A 338 1.28 2.59 -10.04
C GLU A 338 0.10 3.57 -10.13
N LEU A 339 0.25 4.81 -9.59
CA LEU A 339 -0.79 5.84 -9.70
C LEU A 339 -0.96 6.27 -11.16
N ALA A 340 0.16 6.53 -11.85
CA ALA A 340 0.16 6.92 -13.26
C ALA A 340 -0.50 5.85 -14.14
N TYR A 341 -0.23 4.56 -13.87
CA TYR A 341 -0.83 3.45 -14.60
C TYR A 341 -2.36 3.45 -14.53
N TYR A 342 -2.94 3.67 -13.35
CA TYR A 342 -4.40 3.73 -13.21
C TYR A 342 -5.00 4.92 -13.96
N VAL A 343 -4.31 6.05 -14.03
CA VAL A 343 -4.78 7.23 -14.77
C VAL A 343 -4.66 7.02 -16.27
N ASP A 344 -3.47 6.60 -16.73
CA ASP A 344 -3.13 6.58 -18.16
C ASP A 344 -3.73 5.37 -18.89
N GLU A 345 -3.64 4.19 -18.28
CA GLU A 345 -3.97 2.92 -18.94
C GLU A 345 -5.37 2.42 -18.56
N VAL A 346 -5.82 2.68 -17.33
CA VAL A 346 -7.15 2.24 -16.86
C VAL A 346 -8.20 3.34 -17.00
N GLY A 347 -7.78 4.61 -17.05
CA GLY A 347 -8.67 5.76 -17.24
C GLY A 347 -9.39 6.21 -15.97
N ILE A 348 -8.86 5.90 -14.79
CA ILE A 348 -9.39 6.38 -13.52
C ILE A 348 -9.01 7.85 -13.32
N PRO A 349 -9.93 8.74 -12.91
CA PRO A 349 -9.60 10.13 -12.63
C PRO A 349 -8.48 10.26 -11.58
N SER A 350 -7.52 11.17 -11.80
CA SER A 350 -6.40 11.38 -10.88
C SER A 350 -6.84 11.59 -9.44
N ILE A 351 -7.92 12.36 -9.23
CA ILE A 351 -8.45 12.65 -7.88
C ILE A 351 -8.94 11.41 -7.16
N ASP A 352 -9.48 10.43 -7.89
CA ASP A 352 -9.94 9.16 -7.33
C ASP A 352 -8.74 8.29 -6.96
N VAL A 353 -7.72 8.20 -7.84
CA VAL A 353 -6.47 7.47 -7.56
C VAL A 353 -5.76 8.07 -6.33
N LEU A 354 -5.76 9.40 -6.20
CA LEU A 354 -5.24 10.08 -5.01
C LEU A 354 -6.06 9.74 -3.75
N THR A 355 -7.37 9.59 -3.88
CA THR A 355 -8.25 9.16 -2.78
C THR A 355 -7.94 7.71 -2.36
N TRP A 356 -7.67 6.81 -3.34
CA TRP A 356 -7.23 5.43 -3.05
C TRP A 356 -5.91 5.41 -2.28
N ALA A 357 -4.97 6.25 -2.68
CA ALA A 357 -3.64 6.34 -2.06
C ALA A 357 -3.64 7.05 -0.70
N THR A 358 -4.68 7.77 -0.34
CA THR A 358 -4.74 8.58 0.88
C THR A 358 -5.83 8.12 1.84
N LYS A 359 -7.07 8.57 1.66
CA LYS A 359 -8.18 8.26 2.57
C LYS A 359 -8.46 6.76 2.65
N HIS A 360 -8.69 6.10 1.51
CA HIS A 360 -8.99 4.67 1.50
C HIS A 360 -7.81 3.85 2.04
N GLY A 361 -6.58 4.21 1.67
CA GLY A 361 -5.38 3.60 2.21
C GLY A 361 -5.27 3.75 3.73
N ALA A 362 -5.59 4.93 4.29
CA ALA A 362 -5.56 5.17 5.73
C ALA A 362 -6.63 4.37 6.48
N GLU A 363 -7.81 4.16 5.88
CA GLU A 363 -8.86 3.29 6.40
C GLU A 363 -8.39 1.84 6.45
N VAL A 364 -7.78 1.33 5.37
CA VAL A 364 -7.19 -0.03 5.32
C VAL A 364 -5.99 -0.15 6.26
N PHE A 365 -5.20 0.89 6.43
CA PHE A 365 -4.14 0.93 7.44
C PHE A 365 -4.69 0.80 8.87
N GLY A 366 -5.95 1.17 9.10
CA GLY A 366 -6.63 1.12 10.39
C GLY A 366 -6.54 2.42 11.18
N MET A 367 -6.16 3.54 10.52
CA MET A 367 -6.07 4.87 11.12
C MET A 367 -6.83 5.94 10.32
N GLY A 368 -7.94 5.59 9.67
CA GLY A 368 -8.73 6.52 8.87
C GLY A 368 -9.23 7.75 9.62
N GLU A 369 -9.48 7.62 10.93
CA GLU A 369 -9.85 8.75 11.78
C GLU A 369 -8.68 9.71 12.06
N GLU A 370 -7.43 9.23 11.95
CA GLU A 370 -6.23 9.97 12.30
C GLU A 370 -5.41 10.42 11.08
N LEU A 371 -5.54 9.73 9.94
CA LEU A 371 -4.74 9.91 8.73
C LEU A 371 -5.62 10.02 7.47
N GLY A 372 -4.98 10.21 6.32
CA GLY A 372 -5.57 10.08 5.00
C GLY A 372 -6.33 11.31 4.50
N THR A 373 -6.57 12.32 5.33
CA THR A 373 -7.16 13.59 4.89
C THR A 373 -6.52 14.79 5.54
N VAL A 374 -6.45 15.93 4.80
CA VAL A 374 -6.02 17.23 5.34
C VAL A 374 -7.18 17.86 6.09
N THR A 375 -7.39 17.43 7.32
CA THR A 375 -8.51 17.84 8.16
C THR A 375 -8.02 18.23 9.55
N THR A 376 -8.58 19.30 10.12
CA THR A 376 -8.26 19.77 11.48
C THR A 376 -8.39 18.64 12.51
N GLY A 377 -7.39 18.47 13.34
CA GLY A 377 -7.31 17.47 14.40
C GLY A 377 -6.56 16.19 14.01
N LYS A 378 -6.45 15.87 12.71
CA LYS A 378 -5.71 14.70 12.25
C LYS A 378 -4.20 14.87 12.36
N LEU A 379 -3.47 13.76 12.33
CA LEU A 379 -2.01 13.76 12.32
C LEU A 379 -1.49 14.48 11.06
N ALA A 380 -0.45 15.26 11.23
CA ALA A 380 0.19 15.98 10.14
C ALA A 380 1.18 15.07 9.39
N ASP A 381 0.63 14.04 8.74
CA ASP A 381 1.31 13.24 7.71
C ASP A 381 0.92 13.86 6.36
N LEU A 382 1.79 14.73 5.84
CA LEU A 382 1.48 15.62 4.71
C LEU A 382 2.62 15.63 3.69
N LEU A 383 2.27 15.91 2.43
CA LEU A 383 3.19 16.17 1.33
C LEU A 383 3.01 17.59 0.84
N VAL A 384 4.10 18.24 0.47
CA VAL A 384 4.11 19.51 -0.28
C VAL A 384 4.71 19.24 -1.64
N ILE A 385 3.93 19.47 -2.69
CA ILE A 385 4.26 19.15 -4.08
C ILE A 385 4.44 20.44 -4.88
N ASP A 386 5.51 20.55 -5.64
CA ASP A 386 5.73 21.64 -6.63
C ASP A 386 4.99 21.33 -7.93
N GLY A 387 3.68 21.52 -7.91
CA GLY A 387 2.76 21.21 -8.99
C GLY A 387 1.36 20.84 -8.50
N ASP A 388 0.54 20.33 -9.43
CA ASP A 388 -0.84 19.93 -9.19
C ASP A 388 -1.04 18.44 -9.58
N PRO A 389 -1.02 17.50 -8.62
CA PRO A 389 -1.17 16.08 -8.91
C PRO A 389 -2.60 15.69 -9.36
N VAL A 390 -3.59 16.57 -9.23
CA VAL A 390 -4.94 16.34 -9.77
C VAL A 390 -4.96 16.63 -11.28
N ALA A 391 -4.26 17.68 -11.70
CA ALA A 391 -4.14 18.01 -13.12
C ALA A 391 -3.16 17.09 -13.86
N ASP A 392 -2.07 16.71 -13.19
CA ASP A 392 -1.02 15.83 -13.73
C ASP A 392 -0.44 14.95 -12.62
N VAL A 393 -0.86 13.68 -12.56
CA VAL A 393 -0.40 12.72 -11.56
C VAL A 393 1.10 12.43 -11.67
N HIS A 394 1.72 12.62 -12.84
CA HIS A 394 3.13 12.36 -13.09
C HIS A 394 4.06 13.26 -12.28
N VAL A 395 3.57 14.38 -11.77
CA VAL A 395 4.36 15.21 -10.84
C VAL A 395 4.83 14.42 -9.60
N LEU A 396 4.11 13.36 -9.22
CA LEU A 396 4.48 12.49 -8.11
C LEU A 396 5.62 11.51 -8.46
N GLN A 397 5.94 11.34 -9.74
CA GLN A 397 7.08 10.52 -10.20
C GLN A 397 8.39 11.29 -10.13
N ASP A 398 8.34 12.63 -10.03
CA ASP A 398 9.52 13.48 -9.91
C ASP A 398 9.91 13.67 -8.44
N PRO A 399 11.06 13.10 -7.99
CA PRO A 399 11.52 13.30 -6.61
C PRO A 399 11.83 14.75 -6.26
N ASP A 400 12.12 15.60 -7.27
CA ASP A 400 12.42 17.02 -7.04
C ASP A 400 11.14 17.85 -6.86
N ALA A 401 10.01 17.40 -7.35
CA ALA A 401 8.71 18.00 -7.08
C ALA A 401 8.24 17.76 -5.63
N MET A 402 8.78 16.78 -4.92
CA MET A 402 8.45 16.53 -3.52
C MET A 402 9.22 17.51 -2.61
N LEU A 403 8.66 18.70 -2.38
CA LEU A 403 9.31 19.76 -1.60
C LEU A 403 9.38 19.45 -0.12
N ALA A 404 8.36 18.84 0.45
CA ALA A 404 8.39 18.39 1.83
C ALA A 404 7.57 17.13 2.06
N ILE A 405 8.06 16.30 2.96
CA ILE A 405 7.35 15.15 3.50
C ILE A 405 7.30 15.35 5.01
N LEU A 406 6.09 15.39 5.56
CA LEU A 406 5.85 15.45 6.99
C LEU A 406 5.28 14.10 7.46
N GLN A 407 5.81 13.61 8.57
CA GLN A 407 5.26 12.44 9.28
C GLN A 407 5.10 12.80 10.76
N GLY A 408 3.84 12.87 11.23
CA GLY A 408 3.51 13.35 12.57
C GLY A 408 4.06 14.76 12.81
N GLY A 409 3.85 15.68 11.87
CA GLY A 409 4.28 17.07 11.94
C GLY A 409 5.80 17.31 11.84
N ARG A 410 6.59 16.25 11.67
CA ARG A 410 8.06 16.35 11.56
C ARG A 410 8.47 16.27 10.10
N LEU A 411 9.29 17.20 9.68
CA LEU A 411 9.87 17.20 8.35
C LEU A 411 10.84 16.01 8.21
N VAL A 412 10.51 15.09 7.31
CA VAL A 412 11.39 14.01 6.83
C VAL A 412 12.27 14.56 5.71
N THR A 413 11.65 15.31 4.79
CA THR A 413 12.32 16.07 3.72
C THR A 413 11.92 17.53 3.88
N ASP A 414 12.86 18.46 3.72
CA ASP A 414 12.65 19.90 3.78
C ASP A 414 13.40 20.59 2.65
N ARG A 415 12.72 20.76 1.52
CA ARG A 415 13.14 21.56 0.35
C ARG A 415 12.17 22.72 0.13
N LEU A 416 11.45 23.10 1.19
CA LEU A 416 10.50 24.21 1.15
C LEU A 416 11.19 25.51 0.76
N PRO A 417 10.52 26.39 0.00
CA PRO A 417 11.07 27.70 -0.32
C PRO A 417 11.39 28.47 0.97
N VAL A 418 12.53 29.12 0.96
CA VAL A 418 12.94 30.04 2.04
C VAL A 418 12.42 31.42 1.64
N ASP A 419 11.60 32.05 2.47
CA ASP A 419 11.22 33.43 2.24
C ASP A 419 12.47 34.30 2.21
N ALA A 420 12.58 35.14 1.17
CA ALA A 420 13.73 36.01 0.94
C ALA A 420 13.92 37.09 2.05
N GLU A 421 13.07 37.08 3.08
CA GLU A 421 13.04 38.02 4.16
C GLU A 421 13.42 37.46 5.56
N ASP A 422 14.01 36.24 5.63
CA ASP A 422 14.54 35.75 6.90
C ASP A 422 15.94 36.37 7.19
N PRO A 423 16.06 37.42 8.02
CA PRO A 423 17.32 38.08 8.26
C PRO A 423 18.25 37.33 9.24
N HIS A 424 17.89 36.07 9.62
CA HIS A 424 18.59 35.28 10.65
C HIS A 424 19.22 33.98 10.14
N ARG A 425 19.43 33.83 8.80
CA ARG A 425 20.31 32.80 8.25
C ARG A 425 21.57 33.37 7.65
#